data_caab0b0e748b1f3d0335b11127159451
#
_entry.id   caab0b0e748b1f3d0335b11127159451
#
_cell.length_a   1.000
_cell.length_b   1.000
_cell.length_c   1.000
_cell.angle_alpha   90.00
_cell.angle_beta   90.00
_cell.angle_gamma   90.00
#
_symmetry.space_group_name_H-M   'P 1'
#
loop_
_entity.id
_entity.type
_entity.pdbx_description
1 polymer ?
#
loop_
_entity_poly.entity_id
_entity_poly.type
_entity_poly.pdbx_seq_one_letter_code
_entity_poly.pdbx_strand_id
1 'polypeptide(L)'
;MISPSLFSLAGKKGLVLGIANDRSIAWGCTSLARALGADIVAACLNDKARKWVEPLTSPIGVDLVNCNVEEPGQLEALVQHAVDKFGKLDFVIHSIAWAPLEDLHGDVVDSSREGFARAMSVSCHSFAELAKLCVLHMPEGGSLLSMSYLGADEAVPNYGVMGPVKAALESMVRYMAMELGPKNIRVHAVSPGPILTRAASGIAYFDELMATAQAKAPLQRRVTLEEIAQLSAFLCSDAASGMTGQTIYVDGGVHAVD
;
A
#
# COMPACT_ATOMS: atom_id res chain seq x y z
N MET A 1 16.87 28.69 2.39
CA MET A 1 17.71 27.47 2.30
C MET A 1 16.80 26.26 2.45
N ILE A 2 16.99 25.22 1.63
CA ILE A 2 16.25 23.97 1.72
C ILE A 2 16.75 23.21 2.96
N SER A 3 15.85 22.83 3.85
CA SER A 3 16.22 22.09 5.08
C SER A 3 16.34 20.60 4.79
N PRO A 4 17.41 19.91 5.24
CA PRO A 4 17.51 18.44 5.20
C PRO A 4 16.37 17.74 5.94
N SER A 5 15.68 18.41 6.86
CA SER A 5 14.54 17.88 7.59
C SER A 5 13.32 17.57 6.71
N LEU A 6 13.27 18.07 5.47
CA LEU A 6 12.18 17.76 4.53
C LEU A 6 12.02 16.27 4.24
N PHE A 7 13.09 15.48 4.33
CA PHE A 7 13.08 14.02 4.15
C PHE A 7 12.80 13.25 5.45
N SER A 8 12.77 13.94 6.59
CA SER A 8 12.52 13.32 7.89
C SER A 8 11.05 13.03 8.09
N LEU A 9 10.75 11.92 8.77
CA LEU A 9 9.42 11.61 9.29
C LEU A 9 9.32 11.85 10.80
N ALA A 10 10.32 12.49 11.41
CA ALA A 10 10.35 12.74 12.85
C ALA A 10 9.11 13.54 13.29
N GLY A 11 8.39 12.97 14.27
CA GLY A 11 7.16 13.56 14.82
C GLY A 11 5.90 13.34 13.99
N LYS A 12 5.99 12.81 12.76
CA LYS A 12 4.82 12.46 11.95
C LYS A 12 4.09 11.23 12.51
N LYS A 13 2.78 11.23 12.36
CA LYS A 13 1.87 10.19 12.86
C LYS A 13 1.32 9.39 11.68
N GLY A 14 1.65 8.12 11.63
CA GLY A 14 1.32 7.23 10.52
C GLY A 14 0.38 6.11 10.89
N LEU A 15 -0.47 5.73 9.93
CA LEU A 15 -1.31 4.55 9.97
C LEU A 15 -0.95 3.64 8.80
N VAL A 16 -0.55 2.38 9.06
CA VAL A 16 -0.12 1.43 8.03
C VAL A 16 -0.92 0.14 8.11
N LEU A 17 -1.60 -0.23 7.02
CA LEU A 17 -2.42 -1.43 6.95
C LEU A 17 -1.79 -2.49 6.03
N GLY A 18 -1.96 -3.76 6.41
CA GLY A 18 -1.65 -4.89 5.54
C GLY A 18 -0.37 -5.67 5.90
N ILE A 19 0.12 -5.55 7.13
CA ILE A 19 1.26 -6.38 7.56
C ILE A 19 0.77 -7.83 7.77
N ALA A 20 1.40 -8.77 7.07
CA ALA A 20 1.13 -10.19 7.21
C ALA A 20 2.34 -10.98 7.74
N ASN A 21 3.55 -10.51 7.47
CA ASN A 21 4.84 -11.06 7.91
C ASN A 21 5.99 -10.08 7.60
N ASP A 22 7.23 -10.51 7.81
CA ASP A 22 8.48 -9.78 7.54
C ASP A 22 8.73 -9.42 6.06
N ARG A 23 8.03 -10.07 5.11
CA ARG A 23 8.13 -9.80 3.67
C ARG A 23 7.04 -8.89 3.13
N SER A 24 6.13 -8.43 3.98
CA SER A 24 5.05 -7.52 3.57
C SER A 24 5.60 -6.15 3.20
N ILE A 25 5.12 -5.55 2.11
CA ILE A 25 5.43 -4.14 1.77
C ILE A 25 5.06 -3.23 2.94
N ALA A 26 3.91 -3.44 3.56
CA ALA A 26 3.50 -2.72 4.76
C ALA A 26 4.52 -2.82 5.90
N TRP A 27 5.18 -3.96 6.09
CA TRP A 27 6.25 -4.09 7.08
C TRP A 27 7.47 -3.26 6.72
N GLY A 28 7.94 -3.34 5.47
CA GLY A 28 9.06 -2.51 4.99
C GLY A 28 8.79 -1.02 5.22
N CYS A 29 7.60 -0.55 4.83
CA CYS A 29 7.19 0.84 5.04
C CYS A 29 7.12 1.22 6.53
N THR A 30 6.55 0.34 7.37
CA THR A 30 6.43 0.56 8.82
C THR A 30 7.80 0.67 9.48
N SER A 31 8.69 -0.29 9.22
CA SER A 31 10.01 -0.35 9.85
C SER A 31 10.88 0.85 9.47
N LEU A 32 10.88 1.23 8.18
CA LEU A 32 11.65 2.38 7.71
C LEU A 32 11.06 3.70 8.21
N ALA A 33 9.75 3.89 8.14
CA ALA A 33 9.12 5.11 8.63
C ALA A 33 9.36 5.29 10.14
N ARG A 34 9.33 4.20 10.92
CA ARG A 34 9.69 4.21 12.34
C ARG A 34 11.16 4.60 12.56
N ALA A 35 12.07 4.04 11.78
CA ALA A 35 13.50 4.38 11.81
C ALA A 35 13.76 5.85 11.45
N LEU A 36 12.94 6.44 10.58
CA LEU A 36 12.97 7.87 10.22
C LEU A 36 12.26 8.78 11.23
N GLY A 37 11.80 8.23 12.37
CA GLY A 37 11.28 8.97 13.51
C GLY A 37 9.76 9.17 13.55
N ALA A 38 9.00 8.50 12.68
CA ALA A 38 7.54 8.53 12.75
C ALA A 38 7.01 7.69 13.92
N ASP A 39 5.89 8.10 14.50
CA ASP A 39 5.08 7.25 15.38
C ASP A 39 4.01 6.55 14.55
N ILE A 40 3.84 5.25 14.75
CA ILE A 40 3.01 4.43 13.87
C ILE A 40 2.04 3.56 14.68
N VAL A 41 0.78 3.53 14.23
CA VAL A 41 -0.16 2.43 14.45
C VAL A 41 -0.17 1.58 13.18
N ALA A 42 0.00 0.28 13.33
CA ALA A 42 -0.03 -0.68 12.22
C ALA A 42 -1.18 -1.66 12.37
N ALA A 43 -1.64 -2.21 11.25
CA ALA A 43 -2.70 -3.22 11.27
C ALA A 43 -2.29 -4.52 10.57
N CYS A 44 -2.70 -5.63 11.17
CA CYS A 44 -2.70 -6.96 10.57
C CYS A 44 -4.14 -7.49 10.47
N LEU A 45 -4.35 -8.51 9.63
CA LEU A 45 -5.70 -8.99 9.32
C LEU A 45 -6.47 -9.53 10.55
N ASN A 46 -5.82 -10.32 11.40
CA ASN A 46 -6.47 -11.04 12.50
C ASN A 46 -5.44 -11.64 13.49
N ASP A 47 -5.91 -12.32 14.53
CA ASP A 47 -5.05 -12.96 15.55
C ASP A 47 -4.10 -14.02 14.99
N LYS A 48 -4.46 -14.68 13.89
CA LYS A 48 -3.56 -15.63 13.22
C LYS A 48 -2.37 -14.90 12.58
N ALA A 49 -2.61 -13.77 11.95
CA ALA A 49 -1.55 -12.91 11.39
C ALA A 49 -0.75 -12.22 12.50
N ARG A 50 -1.41 -11.77 13.58
CA ARG A 50 -0.77 -11.12 14.72
C ARG A 50 0.41 -11.91 15.28
N LYS A 51 0.29 -13.24 15.38
CA LYS A 51 1.37 -14.12 15.86
C LYS A 51 2.68 -13.96 15.10
N TRP A 52 2.63 -13.58 13.83
CA TRP A 52 3.78 -13.36 12.95
C TRP A 52 4.22 -11.89 12.90
N VAL A 53 3.30 -10.97 13.17
CA VAL A 53 3.54 -9.53 13.01
C VAL A 53 3.97 -8.89 14.33
N GLU A 54 3.39 -9.28 15.46
CA GLU A 54 3.70 -8.70 16.77
C GLU A 54 5.17 -8.83 17.18
N PRO A 55 5.86 -9.97 16.92
CA PRO A 55 7.31 -10.06 17.17
C PRO A 55 8.15 -9.08 16.33
N LEU A 56 7.62 -8.57 15.22
CA LEU A 56 8.28 -7.57 14.38
C LEU A 56 8.02 -6.15 14.89
N THR A 57 6.79 -5.84 15.24
CA THR A 57 6.34 -4.49 15.59
C THR A 57 6.68 -4.09 17.02
N SER A 58 6.57 -5.02 17.97
CA SER A 58 6.79 -4.78 19.39
C SER A 58 8.21 -4.25 19.72
N PRO A 59 9.30 -4.83 19.17
CA PRO A 59 10.65 -4.36 19.47
C PRO A 59 10.96 -2.93 19.02
N ILE A 60 10.23 -2.42 18.03
CA ILE A 60 10.40 -1.06 17.51
C ILE A 60 9.33 -0.09 18.01
N GLY A 61 8.51 -0.53 18.98
CA GLY A 61 7.49 0.31 19.62
C GLY A 61 6.33 0.70 18.72
N VAL A 62 6.01 -0.10 17.70
CA VAL A 62 4.85 0.07 16.83
C VAL A 62 3.65 -0.65 17.43
N ASP A 63 2.55 0.08 17.58
CA ASP A 63 1.29 -0.43 18.10
C ASP A 63 0.55 -1.21 17.00
N LEU A 64 0.12 -2.43 17.31
CA LEU A 64 -0.48 -3.35 16.35
C LEU A 64 -1.95 -3.61 16.66
N VAL A 65 -2.82 -3.35 15.68
CA VAL A 65 -4.27 -3.57 15.77
C VAL A 65 -4.71 -4.63 14.76
N ASN A 66 -5.69 -5.46 15.10
CA ASN A 66 -6.35 -6.32 14.12
C ASN A 66 -7.35 -5.51 13.31
N CYS A 67 -7.31 -5.65 11.98
CA CYS A 67 -8.27 -5.00 11.10
C CYS A 67 -8.49 -5.85 9.84
N ASN A 68 -9.70 -6.38 9.71
CA ASN A 68 -10.22 -6.95 8.47
C ASN A 68 -11.14 -5.90 7.81
N VAL A 69 -10.75 -5.41 6.65
CA VAL A 69 -11.52 -4.37 5.92
C VAL A 69 -12.90 -4.83 5.45
N GLU A 70 -13.17 -6.14 5.48
CA GLU A 70 -14.48 -6.70 5.17
C GLU A 70 -15.43 -6.73 6.38
N GLU A 71 -14.91 -6.54 7.59
CA GLU A 71 -15.71 -6.60 8.82
C GLU A 71 -16.21 -5.20 9.19
N PRO A 72 -17.53 -4.99 9.24
CA PRO A 72 -18.11 -3.70 9.58
C PRO A 72 -17.58 -3.15 10.90
N GLY A 73 -17.19 -1.88 10.93
CA GLY A 73 -16.71 -1.17 12.11
C GLY A 73 -15.23 -1.36 12.41
N GLN A 74 -14.52 -2.28 11.76
CA GLN A 74 -13.10 -2.52 12.07
C GLN A 74 -12.18 -1.40 11.52
N LEU A 75 -12.49 -0.84 10.35
CA LEU A 75 -11.76 0.33 9.84
C LEU A 75 -11.98 1.56 10.74
N GLU A 76 -13.20 1.80 11.15
CA GLU A 76 -13.55 2.89 12.06
C GLU A 76 -12.83 2.75 13.41
N ALA A 77 -12.85 1.54 13.98
CA ALA A 77 -12.17 1.25 15.25
C ALA A 77 -10.66 1.43 15.14
N LEU A 78 -10.04 1.01 14.02
CA LEU A 78 -8.62 1.20 13.76
C LEU A 78 -8.24 2.68 13.68
N VAL A 79 -8.99 3.46 12.90
CA VAL A 79 -8.73 4.91 12.74
C VAL A 79 -8.95 5.62 14.07
N GLN A 80 -10.03 5.30 14.81
CA GLN A 80 -10.30 5.87 16.12
C GLN A 80 -9.17 5.56 17.11
N HIS A 81 -8.67 4.32 17.14
CA HIS A 81 -7.53 3.93 17.97
C HIS A 81 -6.27 4.75 17.66
N ALA A 82 -5.96 4.96 16.38
CA ALA A 82 -4.82 5.78 15.98
C ALA A 82 -4.99 7.26 16.38
N VAL A 83 -6.20 7.78 16.23
CA VAL A 83 -6.54 9.16 16.60
C VAL A 83 -6.52 9.37 18.12
N ASP A 84 -7.05 8.44 18.90
CA ASP A 84 -7.00 8.49 20.36
C ASP A 84 -5.56 8.52 20.88
N LYS A 85 -4.67 7.80 20.18
CA LYS A 85 -3.25 7.74 20.53
C LYS A 85 -2.47 8.98 20.13
N PHE A 86 -2.73 9.53 18.94
CA PHE A 86 -1.89 10.56 18.32
C PHE A 86 -2.52 11.94 18.24
N GLY A 87 -3.84 12.05 18.33
CA GLY A 87 -4.61 13.28 18.12
C GLY A 87 -4.78 13.67 16.66
N LYS A 88 -3.90 13.24 15.77
CA LYS A 88 -3.92 13.50 14.31
C LYS A 88 -3.25 12.40 13.53
N LEU A 89 -3.40 12.46 12.20
CA LEU A 89 -2.64 11.64 11.24
C LEU A 89 -1.91 12.55 10.24
N ASP A 90 -0.70 12.18 9.86
CA ASP A 90 0.10 12.86 8.85
C ASP A 90 0.24 12.02 7.57
N PHE A 91 0.19 10.69 7.69
CA PHE A 91 0.19 9.80 6.52
C PHE A 91 -0.53 8.48 6.78
N VAL A 92 -1.02 7.88 5.70
CA VAL A 92 -1.67 6.58 5.70
C VAL A 92 -1.12 5.73 4.56
N ILE A 93 -0.77 4.47 4.84
CA ILE A 93 -0.34 3.50 3.83
C ILE A 93 -1.30 2.31 3.83
N HIS A 94 -2.04 2.17 2.74
CA HIS A 94 -2.92 1.04 2.47
C HIS A 94 -2.17 0.03 1.60
N SER A 95 -1.77 -1.10 2.18
CA SER A 95 -1.05 -2.16 1.47
C SER A 95 -1.81 -3.48 1.55
N ILE A 96 -3.05 -3.45 1.07
CA ILE A 96 -3.98 -4.58 1.06
C ILE A 96 -4.26 -4.96 -0.40
N ALA A 97 -4.20 -6.27 -0.68
CA ALA A 97 -4.63 -6.84 -1.94
C ALA A 97 -5.10 -8.28 -1.70
N TRP A 98 -6.28 -8.61 -2.24
CA TRP A 98 -6.85 -9.95 -2.14
C TRP A 98 -7.86 -10.19 -3.27
N ALA A 99 -7.89 -11.41 -3.76
CA ALA A 99 -8.95 -11.94 -4.62
C ALA A 99 -9.17 -13.41 -4.29
N PRO A 100 -10.35 -14.00 -4.55
CA PRO A 100 -10.56 -15.45 -4.48
C PRO A 100 -9.59 -16.16 -5.42
N LEU A 101 -9.03 -17.29 -4.99
CA LEU A 101 -8.04 -18.02 -5.77
C LEU A 101 -8.58 -18.51 -7.13
N GLU A 102 -9.86 -18.88 -7.16
CA GLU A 102 -10.54 -19.34 -8.38
C GLU A 102 -10.58 -18.23 -9.43
N ASP A 103 -10.92 -17.00 -9.03
CA ASP A 103 -10.97 -15.83 -9.91
C ASP A 103 -9.56 -15.27 -10.22
N LEU A 104 -8.60 -15.48 -9.32
CA LEU A 104 -7.21 -15.05 -9.51
C LEU A 104 -6.47 -15.93 -10.52
N HIS A 105 -6.75 -17.24 -10.53
CA HIS A 105 -6.07 -18.21 -11.38
C HIS A 105 -6.77 -18.46 -12.71
N GLY A 106 -8.01 -17.99 -12.88
CA GLY A 106 -8.80 -18.14 -14.09
C GLY A 106 -8.57 -17.00 -15.10
N ASP A 107 -9.11 -17.18 -16.29
CA ASP A 107 -9.22 -16.10 -17.24
C ASP A 107 -10.18 -15.01 -16.73
N VAL A 108 -9.90 -13.75 -17.04
CA VAL A 108 -10.75 -12.63 -16.58
C VAL A 108 -12.19 -12.77 -17.03
N VAL A 109 -12.40 -13.32 -18.22
CA VAL A 109 -13.73 -13.55 -18.82
C VAL A 109 -14.56 -14.59 -18.05
N ASP A 110 -13.91 -15.48 -17.31
CA ASP A 110 -14.55 -16.55 -16.52
C ASP A 110 -14.70 -16.17 -15.04
N SER A 111 -14.25 -14.96 -14.67
CA SER A 111 -14.35 -14.52 -13.28
C SER A 111 -15.80 -14.44 -12.78
N SER A 112 -16.01 -14.87 -11.54
CA SER A 112 -17.31 -14.80 -10.92
C SER A 112 -17.70 -13.34 -10.57
N ARG A 113 -18.98 -13.02 -10.68
CA ARG A 113 -19.50 -11.70 -10.28
C ARG A 113 -19.18 -11.37 -8.84
N GLU A 114 -19.36 -12.33 -7.95
CA GLU A 114 -19.15 -12.21 -6.51
C GLU A 114 -17.67 -12.04 -6.19
N GLY A 115 -16.81 -12.85 -6.81
CA GLY A 115 -15.36 -12.78 -6.58
C GLY A 115 -14.74 -11.51 -7.12
N PHE A 116 -15.16 -11.06 -8.31
CA PHE A 116 -14.74 -9.77 -8.86
C PHE A 116 -15.18 -8.61 -7.96
N ALA A 117 -16.45 -8.58 -7.52
CA ALA A 117 -16.96 -7.54 -6.63
C ALA A 117 -16.20 -7.51 -5.29
N ARG A 118 -15.89 -8.69 -4.72
CA ARG A 118 -15.16 -8.80 -3.48
C ARG A 118 -13.69 -8.35 -3.64
N ALA A 119 -13.03 -8.75 -4.73
CA ALA A 119 -11.68 -8.27 -5.04
C ALA A 119 -11.62 -6.74 -5.17
N MET A 120 -12.61 -6.14 -5.86
CA MET A 120 -12.77 -4.68 -5.96
C MET A 120 -12.99 -4.03 -4.60
N SER A 121 -13.87 -4.59 -3.76
CA SER A 121 -14.13 -4.05 -2.42
C SER A 121 -12.87 -4.07 -1.55
N VAL A 122 -12.21 -5.23 -1.44
CA VAL A 122 -11.07 -5.42 -0.53
C VAL A 122 -9.80 -4.72 -1.03
N SER A 123 -9.51 -4.79 -2.33
CA SER A 123 -8.21 -4.35 -2.86
C SER A 123 -8.21 -2.95 -3.46
N CYS A 124 -9.41 -2.35 -3.64
CA CYS A 124 -9.56 -1.03 -4.21
C CYS A 124 -10.41 -0.13 -3.32
N HIS A 125 -11.71 -0.43 -3.13
CA HIS A 125 -12.64 0.47 -2.46
C HIS A 125 -12.30 0.70 -0.97
N SER A 126 -11.76 -0.29 -0.28
CA SER A 126 -11.30 -0.16 1.12
C SER A 126 -10.29 0.98 1.33
N PHE A 127 -9.53 1.36 0.28
CA PHE A 127 -8.65 2.54 0.34
C PHE A 127 -9.46 3.86 0.40
N ALA A 128 -10.56 3.97 -0.34
CA ALA A 128 -11.43 5.14 -0.27
C ALA A 128 -12.17 5.21 1.07
N GLU A 129 -12.63 4.07 1.59
CA GLU A 129 -13.26 4.00 2.93
C GLU A 129 -12.29 4.43 4.02
N LEU A 130 -11.06 3.91 3.99
CA LEU A 130 -10.01 4.31 4.91
C LEU A 130 -9.70 5.81 4.80
N ALA A 131 -9.55 6.31 3.59
CA ALA A 131 -9.28 7.73 3.35
C ALA A 131 -10.39 8.62 3.92
N LYS A 132 -11.67 8.27 3.68
CA LYS A 132 -12.83 9.00 4.22
C LYS A 132 -12.76 9.16 5.73
N LEU A 133 -12.34 8.14 6.45
CA LEU A 133 -12.20 8.17 7.91
C LEU A 133 -10.98 9.00 8.34
N CYS A 134 -9.83 8.80 7.68
CA CYS A 134 -8.57 9.44 8.07
C CYS A 134 -8.53 10.94 7.77
N VAL A 135 -9.12 11.41 6.66
CA VAL A 135 -9.11 12.82 6.22
C VAL A 135 -9.68 13.78 7.28
N LEU A 136 -10.60 13.31 8.10
CA LEU A 136 -11.16 14.09 9.20
C LEU A 136 -10.13 14.43 10.31
N HIS A 137 -9.04 13.67 10.34
CA HIS A 137 -7.98 13.75 11.34
C HIS A 137 -6.63 14.20 10.76
N MET A 138 -6.65 14.81 9.57
CA MET A 138 -5.48 15.33 8.86
C MET A 138 -5.59 16.87 8.69
N PRO A 139 -5.63 17.65 9.80
CA PRO A 139 -5.94 19.08 9.75
C PRO A 139 -4.89 19.92 9.04
N GLU A 140 -3.64 19.43 8.97
CA GLU A 140 -2.52 20.11 8.30
C GLU A 140 -2.24 19.56 6.91
N GLY A 141 -3.14 18.69 6.39
CA GLY A 141 -2.90 17.91 5.21
C GLY A 141 -2.13 16.63 5.52
N GLY A 142 -1.54 16.01 4.48
CA GLY A 142 -0.77 14.77 4.65
C GLY A 142 -0.66 13.94 3.37
N SER A 143 -0.41 12.64 3.52
CA SER A 143 -0.20 11.73 2.40
C SER A 143 -0.98 10.42 2.55
N LEU A 144 -1.70 10.02 1.51
CA LEU A 144 -2.39 8.74 1.41
C LEU A 144 -1.72 7.91 0.30
N LEU A 145 -1.22 6.73 0.64
CA LEU A 145 -0.56 5.83 -0.30
C LEU A 145 -1.30 4.51 -0.41
N SER A 146 -1.38 3.96 -1.62
CA SER A 146 -1.78 2.57 -1.84
C SER A 146 -0.80 1.85 -2.76
N MET A 147 -0.79 0.50 -2.73
CA MET A 147 0.11 -0.32 -3.53
C MET A 147 -0.60 -0.80 -4.78
N SER A 148 -0.06 -0.41 -5.95
CA SER A 148 -0.49 -0.89 -7.26
C SER A 148 0.46 -1.97 -7.81
N TYR A 149 0.40 -2.21 -9.10
CA TYR A 149 1.30 -3.08 -9.85
C TYR A 149 1.16 -2.77 -11.34
N LEU A 150 2.22 -3.05 -12.12
CA LEU A 150 2.27 -2.87 -13.59
C LEU A 150 1.04 -3.43 -14.32
N GLY A 151 0.45 -4.50 -13.78
CA GLY A 151 -0.78 -5.10 -14.31
C GLY A 151 -2.01 -4.18 -14.34
N ALA A 152 -1.94 -2.96 -13.79
CA ALA A 152 -2.95 -1.92 -13.98
C ALA A 152 -2.90 -1.27 -15.37
N ASP A 153 -1.71 -1.19 -15.95
CA ASP A 153 -1.41 -0.51 -17.23
C ASP A 153 -1.24 -1.50 -18.37
N GLU A 154 -0.58 -2.62 -18.12
CA GLU A 154 -0.28 -3.66 -19.09
C GLU A 154 -0.92 -4.99 -18.70
N ALA A 155 -1.29 -5.79 -19.69
CA ALA A 155 -1.76 -7.16 -19.45
C ALA A 155 -0.59 -8.07 -19.02
N VAL A 156 -0.51 -8.36 -17.73
CA VAL A 156 0.52 -9.26 -17.17
C VAL A 156 -0.02 -10.68 -17.09
N PRO A 157 0.67 -11.69 -17.68
CA PRO A 157 0.24 -13.08 -17.60
C PRO A 157 0.00 -13.54 -16.16
N ASN A 158 -1.06 -14.32 -15.95
CA ASN A 158 -1.46 -14.89 -14.65
C ASN A 158 -1.84 -13.86 -13.55
N TYR A 159 -1.99 -12.58 -13.89
CA TYR A 159 -2.42 -11.57 -12.92
C TYR A 159 -3.95 -11.49 -12.78
N GLY A 160 -4.69 -12.04 -13.74
CA GLY A 160 -6.15 -12.25 -13.70
C GLY A 160 -6.94 -10.99 -13.35
N VAL A 161 -7.97 -11.16 -12.52
CA VAL A 161 -8.87 -10.07 -12.08
C VAL A 161 -8.16 -8.92 -11.35
N MET A 162 -6.96 -9.15 -10.82
CA MET A 162 -6.21 -8.11 -10.13
C MET A 162 -5.74 -6.99 -11.07
N GLY A 163 -5.57 -7.25 -12.37
CA GLY A 163 -5.27 -6.21 -13.37
C GLY A 163 -6.33 -5.10 -13.38
N PRO A 164 -7.59 -5.41 -13.73
CA PRO A 164 -8.69 -4.46 -13.66
C PRO A 164 -8.88 -3.80 -12.28
N VAL A 165 -8.68 -4.55 -11.19
CA VAL A 165 -8.78 -4.01 -9.83
C VAL A 165 -7.70 -2.95 -9.56
N LYS A 166 -6.46 -3.17 -10.00
CA LYS A 166 -5.39 -2.19 -9.84
C LYS A 166 -5.55 -0.99 -10.77
N ALA A 167 -6.07 -1.18 -11.99
CA ALA A 167 -6.44 -0.07 -12.87
C ALA A 167 -7.52 0.84 -12.25
N ALA A 168 -8.52 0.24 -11.62
CA ALA A 168 -9.54 0.98 -10.86
C ALA A 168 -8.94 1.74 -9.67
N LEU A 169 -8.02 1.11 -8.92
CA LEU A 169 -7.29 1.75 -7.81
C LEU A 169 -6.50 2.98 -8.28
N GLU A 170 -5.77 2.88 -9.38
CA GLU A 170 -4.99 4.01 -9.92
C GLU A 170 -5.88 5.13 -10.44
N SER A 171 -7.01 4.78 -11.06
CA SER A 171 -8.02 5.78 -11.42
C SER A 171 -8.57 6.48 -10.17
N MET A 172 -8.92 5.72 -9.12
CA MET A 172 -9.41 6.27 -7.86
C MET A 172 -8.39 7.20 -7.18
N VAL A 173 -7.10 6.87 -7.23
CA VAL A 173 -6.01 7.75 -6.74
C VAL A 173 -6.07 9.13 -7.40
N ARG A 174 -6.30 9.22 -8.71
CA ARG A 174 -6.41 10.51 -9.43
C ARG A 174 -7.61 11.32 -8.98
N TYR A 175 -8.78 10.68 -8.84
CA TYR A 175 -9.98 11.36 -8.35
C TYR A 175 -9.84 11.82 -6.90
N MET A 176 -9.33 10.97 -6.02
CA MET A 176 -9.08 11.34 -4.63
C MET A 176 -8.06 12.47 -4.50
N ALA A 177 -7.02 12.49 -5.34
CA ALA A 177 -6.04 13.58 -5.36
C ALA A 177 -6.68 14.92 -5.74
N MET A 178 -7.59 14.92 -6.72
CA MET A 178 -8.34 16.11 -7.12
C MET A 178 -9.27 16.59 -5.98
N GLU A 179 -9.99 15.67 -5.34
CA GLU A 179 -10.96 15.98 -4.28
C GLU A 179 -10.31 16.43 -2.96
N LEU A 180 -9.17 15.84 -2.62
CA LEU A 180 -8.49 16.06 -1.35
C LEU A 180 -7.35 17.11 -1.43
N GLY A 181 -6.91 17.46 -2.63
CA GLY A 181 -5.89 18.49 -2.85
C GLY A 181 -6.19 19.83 -2.19
N PRO A 182 -7.43 20.37 -2.23
CA PRO A 182 -7.80 21.59 -1.51
C PRO A 182 -7.59 21.53 0.00
N LYS A 183 -7.49 20.33 0.58
CA LYS A 183 -7.16 20.09 2.00
C LYS A 183 -5.67 19.83 2.22
N ASN A 184 -4.82 20.06 1.22
CA ASN A 184 -3.38 19.76 1.26
C ASN A 184 -3.08 18.26 1.52
N ILE A 185 -3.98 17.36 1.10
CA ILE A 185 -3.81 15.91 1.22
C ILE A 185 -3.41 15.37 -0.15
N ARG A 186 -2.26 14.73 -0.19
CA ARG A 186 -1.68 14.10 -1.40
C ARG A 186 -2.07 12.63 -1.46
N VAL A 187 -2.37 12.13 -2.64
CA VAL A 187 -2.76 10.74 -2.85
C VAL A 187 -1.92 10.13 -3.96
N HIS A 188 -1.32 8.97 -3.70
CA HIS A 188 -0.47 8.28 -4.67
C HIS A 188 -0.68 6.77 -4.67
N ALA A 189 -0.42 6.14 -5.80
CA ALA A 189 -0.14 4.73 -5.91
C ALA A 189 1.37 4.51 -6.05
N VAL A 190 1.90 3.54 -5.34
CA VAL A 190 3.25 2.99 -5.54
C VAL A 190 3.09 1.69 -6.34
N SER A 191 3.77 1.58 -7.47
CA SER A 191 3.76 0.40 -8.34
C SER A 191 5.12 -0.31 -8.27
N PRO A 192 5.29 -1.28 -7.35
CA PRO A 192 6.54 -2.01 -7.23
C PRO A 192 6.68 -3.07 -8.33
N GLY A 193 7.91 -3.44 -8.66
CA GLY A 193 8.18 -4.68 -9.36
C GLY A 193 7.78 -5.89 -8.49
N PRO A 194 7.69 -7.09 -9.08
CA PRO A 194 7.27 -8.27 -8.34
C PRO A 194 8.28 -8.62 -7.24
N ILE A 195 7.80 -8.68 -6.00
CA ILE A 195 8.54 -9.14 -4.82
C ILE A 195 7.77 -10.25 -4.12
N LEU A 196 8.49 -11.17 -3.48
CA LEU A 196 7.90 -12.33 -2.81
C LEU A 196 7.20 -11.90 -1.51
N THR A 197 5.94 -11.51 -1.63
CA THR A 197 5.04 -11.24 -0.49
C THR A 197 4.05 -12.38 -0.31
N ARG A 198 3.34 -12.40 0.83
CA ARG A 198 2.25 -13.36 1.04
C ARG A 198 1.12 -13.20 0.01
N ALA A 199 0.77 -11.97 -0.36
CA ALA A 199 -0.26 -11.72 -1.38
C ALA A 199 0.21 -12.21 -2.75
N ALA A 200 1.45 -11.92 -3.13
CA ALA A 200 2.04 -12.33 -4.39
C ALA A 200 2.20 -13.86 -4.52
N SER A 201 2.42 -14.58 -3.41
CA SER A 201 2.51 -16.06 -3.44
C SER A 201 1.19 -16.75 -3.83
N GLY A 202 0.07 -16.02 -3.87
CA GLY A 202 -1.20 -16.51 -4.41
C GLY A 202 -1.30 -16.44 -5.94
N ILE A 203 -0.39 -15.74 -6.62
CA ILE A 203 -0.38 -15.62 -8.09
C ILE A 203 0.20 -16.90 -8.69
N ALA A 204 -0.48 -17.47 -9.69
CA ALA A 204 0.03 -18.65 -10.40
C ALA A 204 1.35 -18.32 -11.12
N TYR A 205 2.29 -19.28 -11.13
CA TYR A 205 3.59 -19.16 -11.79
C TYR A 205 4.39 -17.91 -11.38
N PHE A 206 4.27 -17.49 -10.11
CA PHE A 206 4.89 -16.25 -9.60
C PHE A 206 6.43 -16.24 -9.77
N ASP A 207 7.09 -17.39 -9.65
CA ASP A 207 8.55 -17.48 -9.87
C ASP A 207 8.95 -17.17 -11.32
N GLU A 208 8.15 -17.57 -12.29
CA GLU A 208 8.35 -17.24 -13.71
C GLU A 208 8.12 -15.75 -13.96
N LEU A 209 7.10 -15.18 -13.35
CA LEU A 209 6.83 -13.75 -13.40
C LEU A 209 8.00 -12.94 -12.82
N MET A 210 8.55 -13.35 -11.69
CA MET A 210 9.73 -12.71 -11.09
C MET A 210 10.97 -12.82 -11.98
N ALA A 211 11.21 -14.00 -12.61
CA ALA A 211 12.35 -14.20 -13.48
C ALA A 211 12.24 -13.35 -14.76
N THR A 212 11.05 -13.30 -15.36
CA THR A 212 10.74 -12.46 -16.52
C THR A 212 10.95 -10.99 -16.23
N ALA A 213 10.41 -10.50 -15.11
CA ALA A 213 10.58 -9.11 -14.70
C ALA A 213 12.05 -8.77 -14.44
N GLN A 214 12.83 -9.67 -13.84
CA GLN A 214 14.26 -9.45 -13.63
C GLN A 214 15.03 -9.39 -14.96
N ALA A 215 14.72 -10.27 -15.91
CA ALA A 215 15.38 -10.29 -17.22
C ALA A 215 15.03 -9.05 -18.07
N LYS A 216 13.79 -8.56 -17.95
CA LYS A 216 13.30 -7.37 -18.66
C LYS A 216 13.80 -6.06 -18.02
N ALA A 217 14.06 -6.05 -16.70
CA ALA A 217 14.44 -4.85 -15.99
C ALA A 217 15.74 -4.22 -16.51
N PRO A 218 15.77 -2.93 -16.88
CA PRO A 218 17.00 -2.20 -17.23
C PRO A 218 18.10 -2.32 -16.16
N LEU A 219 17.74 -2.35 -14.87
CA LEU A 219 18.70 -2.56 -13.79
C LEU A 219 19.16 -4.02 -13.66
N GLN A 220 18.62 -4.96 -14.43
CA GLN A 220 18.94 -6.39 -14.47
C GLN A 220 18.90 -7.09 -13.11
N ARG A 221 18.10 -6.56 -12.20
CA ARG A 221 17.85 -7.11 -10.87
C ARG A 221 16.43 -6.81 -10.42
N ARG A 222 15.98 -7.59 -9.48
CA ARG A 222 14.72 -7.29 -8.78
C ARG A 222 14.92 -6.12 -7.83
N VAL A 223 13.82 -5.41 -7.57
CA VAL A 223 13.76 -4.42 -6.50
C VAL A 223 13.66 -5.09 -5.14
N THR A 224 14.04 -4.38 -4.10
CA THR A 224 13.98 -4.84 -2.72
C THR A 224 12.81 -4.21 -1.97
N LEU A 225 12.44 -4.83 -0.86
CA LEU A 225 11.43 -4.28 0.06
C LEU A 225 11.83 -2.89 0.57
N GLU A 226 13.13 -2.69 0.81
CA GLU A 226 13.68 -1.41 1.27
C GLU A 226 13.54 -0.31 0.23
N GLU A 227 13.77 -0.59 -1.06
CA GLU A 227 13.62 0.40 -2.13
C GLU A 227 12.16 0.87 -2.26
N ILE A 228 11.19 -0.03 -2.10
CA ILE A 228 9.78 0.31 -2.06
C ILE A 228 9.45 1.17 -0.83
N ALA A 229 9.99 0.78 0.33
CA ALA A 229 9.80 1.54 1.56
C ALA A 229 10.44 2.93 1.50
N GLN A 230 11.60 3.08 0.85
CA GLN A 230 12.28 4.37 0.65
C GLN A 230 11.43 5.34 -0.18
N LEU A 231 10.86 4.88 -1.29
CA LEU A 231 9.93 5.71 -2.06
C LEU A 231 8.69 6.06 -1.24
N SER A 232 8.11 5.09 -0.54
CA SER A 232 6.94 5.34 0.31
C SER A 232 7.23 6.37 1.40
N ALA A 233 8.39 6.29 2.05
CA ALA A 233 8.82 7.27 3.05
C ALA A 233 9.02 8.67 2.44
N PHE A 234 9.64 8.76 1.25
CA PHE A 234 9.74 10.02 0.51
C PHE A 234 8.38 10.63 0.23
N LEU A 235 7.41 9.84 -0.25
CA LEU A 235 6.05 10.30 -0.55
C LEU A 235 5.28 10.71 0.71
N CYS A 236 5.59 10.14 1.87
CA CYS A 236 5.02 10.55 3.17
C CYS A 236 5.70 11.80 3.74
N SER A 237 6.87 12.18 3.25
CA SER A 237 7.65 13.31 3.74
C SER A 237 7.23 14.64 3.08
N ASP A 238 7.71 15.76 3.63
CA ASP A 238 7.47 17.09 3.07
C ASP A 238 8.26 17.34 1.79
N ALA A 239 9.29 16.51 1.50
CA ALA A 239 10.04 16.58 0.25
C ALA A 239 9.19 16.28 -0.99
N ALA A 240 8.08 15.55 -0.83
CA ALA A 240 7.12 15.26 -1.90
C ALA A 240 5.92 16.22 -1.94
N SER A 241 5.98 17.38 -1.28
CA SER A 241 4.85 18.32 -1.12
C SER A 241 4.24 18.83 -2.44
N GLY A 242 5.02 18.86 -3.52
CA GLY A 242 4.55 19.26 -4.86
C GLY A 242 3.97 18.12 -5.72
N MET A 243 3.80 16.91 -5.15
CA MET A 243 3.38 15.73 -5.90
C MET A 243 2.03 15.21 -5.40
N THR A 244 1.11 14.90 -6.31
CA THR A 244 -0.15 14.20 -6.00
C THR A 244 -0.75 13.55 -7.26
N GLY A 245 -1.64 12.58 -7.11
CA GLY A 245 -2.39 11.96 -8.20
C GLY A 245 -1.58 11.05 -9.12
N GLN A 246 -0.42 10.58 -8.68
CA GLN A 246 0.50 9.80 -9.51
C GLN A 246 0.57 8.33 -9.10
N THR A 247 0.78 7.47 -10.09
CA THR A 247 1.34 6.13 -9.91
C THR A 247 2.85 6.24 -10.12
N ILE A 248 3.64 5.81 -9.13
CA ILE A 248 5.11 5.92 -9.16
C ILE A 248 5.71 4.52 -9.09
N TYR A 249 6.52 4.19 -10.09
CA TYR A 249 7.11 2.87 -10.25
C TYR A 249 8.39 2.71 -9.42
N VAL A 250 8.54 1.54 -8.79
CA VAL A 250 9.78 1.03 -8.19
C VAL A 250 9.93 -0.40 -8.67
N ASP A 251 10.43 -0.59 -9.88
CA ASP A 251 10.40 -1.88 -10.58
C ASP A 251 11.70 -2.19 -11.34
N GLY A 252 12.75 -1.40 -11.12
CA GLY A 252 14.01 -1.54 -11.84
C GLY A 252 13.94 -1.08 -13.30
N GLY A 253 12.86 -0.37 -13.69
CA GLY A 253 12.62 0.17 -15.01
C GLY A 253 11.83 -0.77 -15.94
N VAL A 254 11.22 -1.84 -15.43
CA VAL A 254 10.44 -2.82 -16.23
C VAL A 254 9.33 -2.14 -17.02
N HIS A 255 8.61 -1.20 -16.40
CA HIS A 255 7.49 -0.48 -17.05
C HIS A 255 7.92 0.41 -18.23
N ALA A 256 9.20 0.72 -18.37
CA ALA A 256 9.71 1.66 -19.37
C ALA A 256 10.25 0.98 -20.64
N VAL A 257 10.21 -0.35 -20.71
CA VAL A 257 10.76 -1.14 -21.82
C VAL A 257 9.80 -2.25 -22.23
N ASP A 258 9.90 -2.67 -23.53
CA ASP A 258 9.15 -3.80 -24.10
C ASP A 258 9.72 -5.16 -23.67
#